data_71cfaf6fda80b8f2c7c41af3e02ec8a7
#
_entry.id   71cfaf6fda80b8f2c7c41af3e02ec8a7
#
_cell.length_a   1.000
_cell.length_b   1.000
_cell.length_c   1.000
_cell.angle_alpha   90.00
_cell.angle_beta   90.00
_cell.angle_gamma   90.00
#
_symmetry.space_group_name_H-M   'P 1'
#
loop_
_entity.id
_entity.type
_entity.pdbx_description
1 polymer ?
#
loop_
_entity_poly.entity_id
_entity_poly.type
_entity_poly.pdbx_seq_one_letter_code
_entity_poly.pdbx_strand_id
1 'polypeptide(L)'
;MIKKYFYYCCFLVFISVVNFSIGAKTSPVSELNSKDILIKNVFIINGLGDLRKEGSVRISGETIKSIGNLEETSRDIVIDGNGLILAPGFIDTHSHHDEGLFIETGASAAISQGITTIVRGMDGSASGLDERGFTSLARYSNFYDSHPIAINVASFSAHNSIRSQVMGKDYKREASEDEITRMQDLVALDMQAGAYGLSTGLEYDPGIYSSTKEVIALAKVAANYGGKYKSHIRSEDRYYWQAVNEIIEIGKQAQIPVNIDHWKLGAKFLWGKTSQVIEILDAARAQGIEITADVYPYVAWSSSITTLFPDRNFDDLNEAEFILENLASAEDIRFVHHSLHPEYVGKTVEEIALDAGVENKVMLRQLASDSYLNEALSEYVVAKGMIDSDVRILMNWSYANVTSDGGLECSHPRGCGSFPRVLGRYLGKDGIGSLERAVYKMTGLSAAQIGIKNRGIIKPGAFADLVLFDPVNIIDKATYENPQQRSRGIHSVWINGKRVLDQGKSTGVLPGRVLLKNQ
;
A
#
# COMPACT_ATOMS: atom_id res chain seq x y z
N MET A 1 -43.66 40.98 26.55
CA MET A 1 -43.23 41.73 27.74
C MET A 1 -41.92 41.12 28.17
N ILE A 2 -40.80 41.75 28.21
CA ILE A 2 -40.28 43.07 28.57
C ILE A 2 -38.99 43.31 27.79
N LYS A 3 -38.87 44.50 27.22
CA LYS A 3 -37.67 45.16 26.67
C LYS A 3 -36.66 45.51 27.75
N LYS A 4 -35.33 45.65 27.33
CA LYS A 4 -34.44 46.79 27.69
C LYS A 4 -32.97 46.33 27.62
N TYR A 5 -31.94 47.06 27.30
CA TYR A 5 -31.61 48.32 26.65
C TYR A 5 -30.11 48.29 26.36
N PHE A 6 -29.71 48.95 25.28
CA PHE A 6 -28.42 49.43 24.85
C PHE A 6 -27.61 50.15 25.93
N TYR A 7 -26.30 50.01 25.94
CA TYR A 7 -25.34 51.12 26.19
C TYR A 7 -24.08 50.96 25.36
N TYR A 8 -23.83 51.93 24.48
CA TYR A 8 -22.58 52.21 23.80
C TYR A 8 -21.65 52.96 24.80
N CYS A 9 -20.37 52.56 24.86
CA CYS A 9 -19.30 53.41 25.38
C CYS A 9 -18.16 53.40 24.37
N CYS A 10 -18.06 54.50 23.63
CA CYS A 10 -16.85 54.80 22.83
C CYS A 10 -15.71 55.20 23.78
N PHE A 11 -14.62 54.46 23.74
CA PHE A 11 -13.34 54.91 24.26
C PHE A 11 -12.36 55.07 23.07
N LEU A 12 -12.07 56.32 22.74
CA LEU A 12 -10.97 56.74 21.86
C LEU A 12 -9.67 56.55 22.65
N VAL A 13 -8.83 55.60 22.26
CA VAL A 13 -7.46 55.50 22.75
C VAL A 13 -6.52 55.98 21.64
N PHE A 14 -5.85 57.09 21.87
CA PHE A 14 -4.73 57.57 21.07
C PHE A 14 -3.57 56.56 21.19
N ILE A 15 -3.22 55.89 20.10
CA ILE A 15 -2.00 55.09 20.03
C ILE A 15 -0.91 55.96 19.39
N SER A 16 0.04 56.40 20.21
CA SER A 16 1.30 56.95 19.77
C SER A 16 2.16 55.85 19.16
N VAL A 17 2.42 55.91 17.87
CA VAL A 17 3.35 55.01 17.17
C VAL A 17 4.77 55.38 17.56
N VAL A 18 5.37 54.62 18.45
CA VAL A 18 6.83 54.65 18.69
C VAL A 18 7.45 53.59 17.76
N ASN A 19 8.13 54.07 16.70
CA ASN A 19 8.93 53.19 15.85
C ASN A 19 10.18 52.73 16.61
N PHE A 20 10.14 51.54 17.16
CA PHE A 20 11.33 50.80 17.57
C PHE A 20 11.82 49.96 16.40
N SER A 21 12.85 50.43 15.70
CA SER A 21 13.64 49.59 14.80
C SER A 21 14.47 48.60 15.65
N ILE A 22 13.90 47.41 15.89
CA ILE A 22 14.68 46.31 16.40
C ILE A 22 15.37 45.67 15.19
N GLY A 23 16.64 46.00 15.01
CA GLY A 23 17.54 45.27 14.14
C GLY A 23 17.67 43.83 14.70
N ALA A 24 16.85 42.92 14.19
CA ALA A 24 17.04 41.52 14.43
C ALA A 24 18.35 41.10 13.75
N LYS A 25 19.46 41.10 14.50
CA LYS A 25 20.59 40.26 14.19
C LYS A 25 20.06 38.82 14.27
N THR A 26 19.74 38.20 13.13
CA THR A 26 19.64 36.76 13.02
C THR A 26 21.04 36.22 13.32
N SER A 27 21.25 35.87 14.57
CA SER A 27 22.34 34.95 14.92
C SER A 27 22.10 33.70 14.10
N PRO A 28 23.10 33.14 13.42
CA PRO A 28 22.94 31.84 12.82
C PRO A 28 22.59 30.91 13.98
N VAL A 29 21.40 30.30 13.92
CA VAL A 29 21.03 29.17 14.78
C VAL A 29 22.17 28.20 14.60
N SER A 30 22.97 28.02 15.66
CA SER A 30 24.05 27.07 15.69
C SER A 30 23.42 25.74 15.22
N GLU A 31 23.89 25.20 14.09
CA GLU A 31 23.79 23.77 13.81
C GLU A 31 24.39 23.05 15.01
N LEU A 32 23.55 22.77 15.98
CA LEU A 32 23.91 21.88 17.08
C LEU A 32 24.39 20.60 16.42
N ASN A 33 25.68 20.32 16.54
CA ASN A 33 26.46 19.22 16.02
C ASN A 33 25.74 17.89 16.23
N SER A 34 24.75 17.56 15.40
CA SER A 34 24.17 16.22 15.36
C SER A 34 25.29 15.28 14.91
N LYS A 35 25.56 14.25 15.69
CA LYS A 35 26.54 13.23 15.32
C LYS A 35 26.05 12.53 14.06
N ASP A 36 26.97 12.28 13.14
CA ASP A 36 26.73 11.42 11.99
C ASP A 36 26.60 9.95 12.47
N ILE A 37 25.88 9.12 11.73
CA ILE A 37 25.81 7.68 11.99
C ILE A 37 26.70 6.98 10.94
N LEU A 38 27.69 6.21 11.39
CA LEU A 38 28.52 5.38 10.54
C LEU A 38 28.14 3.91 10.72
N ILE A 39 27.50 3.32 9.70
CA ILE A 39 27.23 1.88 9.62
C ILE A 39 28.40 1.25 8.86
N LYS A 40 29.20 0.39 9.51
CA LYS A 40 30.38 -0.25 8.93
C LYS A 40 30.28 -1.77 8.93
N ASN A 41 31.21 -2.43 8.23
CA ASN A 41 31.28 -3.90 8.14
C ASN A 41 29.98 -4.51 7.60
N VAL A 42 29.46 -3.97 6.49
CA VAL A 42 28.22 -4.43 5.84
C VAL A 42 28.47 -4.82 4.38
N PHE A 43 27.63 -5.71 3.86
CA PHE A 43 27.46 -5.88 2.42
C PHE A 43 26.33 -4.97 1.94
N ILE A 44 26.67 -3.97 1.13
CA ILE A 44 25.73 -2.97 0.64
C ILE A 44 25.05 -3.47 -0.65
N ILE A 45 23.72 -3.56 -0.66
CA ILE A 45 22.89 -3.72 -1.85
C ILE A 45 22.26 -2.36 -2.12
N ASN A 46 22.55 -1.75 -3.27
CA ASN A 46 22.22 -0.35 -3.53
C ASN A 46 20.76 -0.10 -3.98
N GLY A 47 19.98 -1.16 -4.22
CA GLY A 47 18.59 -1.03 -4.69
C GLY A 47 18.46 -0.82 -6.21
N LEU A 48 19.53 -0.94 -6.99
CA LEU A 48 19.53 -0.80 -8.45
C LEU A 48 19.70 -2.15 -9.20
N GLY A 49 19.77 -3.26 -8.45
CA GLY A 49 20.03 -4.58 -9.02
C GLY A 49 21.52 -4.92 -9.21
N ASP A 50 22.41 -4.01 -8.84
CA ASP A 50 23.86 -4.24 -8.88
C ASP A 50 24.28 -5.25 -7.82
N LEU A 51 25.40 -5.96 -8.08
CA LEU A 51 26.00 -6.87 -7.11
C LEU A 51 26.41 -6.13 -5.84
N ARG A 52 26.18 -6.76 -4.69
CA ARG A 52 26.56 -6.22 -3.38
C ARG A 52 28.05 -6.00 -3.26
N LYS A 53 28.44 -5.00 -2.48
CA LYS A 53 29.83 -4.65 -2.18
C LYS A 53 30.03 -4.48 -0.69
N GLU A 54 31.16 -4.93 -0.17
CA GLU A 54 31.57 -4.59 1.19
C GLU A 54 31.82 -3.10 1.33
N GLY A 55 31.50 -2.54 2.50
CA GLY A 55 31.72 -1.14 2.75
C GLY A 55 31.04 -0.61 4.00
N SER A 56 30.94 0.71 4.02
CA SER A 56 30.30 1.48 5.08
C SER A 56 29.40 2.55 4.49
N VAL A 57 28.41 2.99 5.23
CA VAL A 57 27.51 4.09 4.88
C VAL A 57 27.51 5.09 6.02
N ARG A 58 27.77 6.37 5.72
CA ARG A 58 27.62 7.46 6.70
C ARG A 58 26.34 8.23 6.41
N ILE A 59 25.53 8.39 7.44
CA ILE A 59 24.29 9.17 7.44
C ILE A 59 24.55 10.49 8.16
N SER A 60 24.13 11.60 7.56
CA SER A 60 24.14 12.92 8.18
C SER A 60 22.75 13.53 8.12
N GLY A 61 22.16 13.82 9.28
CA GLY A 61 20.76 14.23 9.34
C GLY A 61 19.82 13.18 8.76
N GLU A 62 19.12 13.51 7.68
CA GLU A 62 18.15 12.64 7.02
C GLU A 62 18.70 11.90 5.80
N THR A 63 19.93 12.20 5.36
CA THR A 63 20.45 11.73 4.08
C THR A 63 21.72 10.92 4.22
N ILE A 64 21.99 10.10 3.20
CA ILE A 64 23.25 9.39 3.03
C ILE A 64 24.30 10.41 2.60
N LYS A 65 25.35 10.58 3.41
CA LYS A 65 26.46 11.49 3.16
C LYS A 65 27.53 10.89 2.28
N SER A 66 27.94 9.66 2.58
CA SER A 66 29.04 8.98 1.88
C SER A 66 28.94 7.48 2.00
N ILE A 67 29.56 6.76 1.05
CA ILE A 67 29.57 5.30 0.91
C ILE A 67 30.98 4.86 0.53
N GLY A 68 31.42 3.73 1.02
CA GLY A 68 32.72 3.11 0.68
C GLY A 68 33.50 2.69 1.91
N ASN A 69 34.81 2.62 1.80
CA ASN A 69 35.68 2.36 2.95
C ASN A 69 35.87 3.68 3.72
N LEU A 70 35.04 3.87 4.75
CA LEU A 70 34.99 5.11 5.52
C LEU A 70 35.70 4.94 6.87
N GLU A 71 36.62 5.85 7.18
CA GLU A 71 37.24 5.93 8.50
C GLU A 71 36.29 6.54 9.52
N GLU A 72 36.38 6.07 10.76
CA GLU A 72 35.63 6.63 11.89
C GLU A 72 36.14 8.02 12.24
N THR A 73 35.22 8.89 12.59
CA THR A 73 35.52 10.23 13.11
C THR A 73 34.97 10.39 14.52
N SER A 74 35.49 11.35 15.26
CA SER A 74 34.97 11.66 16.62
C SER A 74 33.52 12.13 16.65
N ARG A 75 32.93 12.42 15.46
CA ARG A 75 31.53 12.83 15.29
C ARG A 75 30.60 11.68 14.99
N ASP A 76 31.12 10.48 14.73
CA ASP A 76 30.30 9.33 14.34
C ASP A 76 29.72 8.61 15.58
N ILE A 77 28.45 8.23 15.48
CA ILE A 77 27.88 7.11 16.22
C ILE A 77 28.12 5.88 15.35
N VAL A 78 29.02 5.01 15.79
CA VAL A 78 29.43 3.84 15.03
C VAL A 78 28.50 2.67 15.30
N ILE A 79 28.01 2.04 14.22
CA ILE A 79 27.22 0.82 14.25
C ILE A 79 27.97 -0.24 13.44
N ASP A 80 28.34 -1.33 14.10
CA ASP A 80 28.95 -2.47 13.42
C ASP A 80 27.86 -3.37 12.83
N GLY A 81 27.86 -3.53 11.52
CA GLY A 81 26.90 -4.37 10.82
C GLY A 81 27.25 -5.86 10.82
N ASN A 82 28.43 -6.25 11.36
CA ASN A 82 28.83 -7.65 11.55
C ASN A 82 28.67 -8.54 10.30
N GLY A 83 28.90 -7.99 9.10
CA GLY A 83 28.76 -8.71 7.83
C GLY A 83 27.30 -8.92 7.36
N LEU A 84 26.33 -8.24 7.98
CA LEU A 84 24.94 -8.26 7.54
C LEU A 84 24.74 -7.48 6.22
N ILE A 85 23.57 -7.65 5.61
CA ILE A 85 23.18 -6.87 4.44
C ILE A 85 22.60 -5.52 4.87
N LEU A 86 23.14 -4.44 4.32
CA LEU A 86 22.54 -3.12 4.36
C LEU A 86 21.92 -2.81 2.99
N ALA A 87 20.61 -2.57 2.96
CA ALA A 87 19.85 -2.26 1.76
C ALA A 87 19.01 -0.99 1.98
N PRO A 88 18.47 -0.38 0.89
CA PRO A 88 17.43 0.63 1.06
C PRO A 88 16.25 0.02 1.81
N GLY A 89 15.56 0.82 2.61
CA GLY A 89 14.30 0.42 3.22
C GLY A 89 13.26 0.05 2.17
N PHE A 90 12.50 -0.99 2.45
CA PHE A 90 11.54 -1.53 1.49
C PHE A 90 10.37 -0.55 1.30
N ILE A 91 9.83 -0.53 0.08
CA ILE A 91 8.69 0.31 -0.32
C ILE A 91 7.54 -0.62 -0.70
N ASP A 92 6.51 -0.62 0.11
CA ASP A 92 5.28 -1.37 -0.13
C ASP A 92 4.32 -0.54 -0.99
N THR A 93 4.20 -0.92 -2.25
CA THR A 93 3.47 -0.14 -3.25
C THR A 93 1.97 -0.37 -3.23
N HIS A 94 1.52 -1.38 -2.50
CA HIS A 94 0.11 -1.70 -2.31
C HIS A 94 -0.09 -2.30 -0.91
N SER A 95 -0.73 -1.55 -0.04
CA SER A 95 -1.07 -2.00 1.31
C SER A 95 -2.25 -1.24 1.89
N HIS A 96 -2.82 -1.78 2.95
CA HIS A 96 -3.87 -1.19 3.78
C HIS A 96 -3.33 -0.84 5.18
N HIS A 97 -2.02 -0.70 5.32
CA HIS A 97 -1.37 -0.32 6.58
C HIS A 97 -1.78 1.07 7.07
N ASP A 98 -2.18 1.97 6.17
CA ASP A 98 -2.64 3.32 6.50
C ASP A 98 -3.94 3.34 7.32
N GLU A 99 -4.78 2.33 7.19
CA GLU A 99 -6.04 2.21 7.94
C GLU A 99 -5.83 2.16 9.47
N GLY A 100 -4.72 1.56 9.90
CA GLY A 100 -4.37 1.44 11.31
C GLY A 100 -3.46 2.53 11.88
N LEU A 101 -2.90 3.41 11.04
CA LEU A 101 -1.83 4.34 11.47
C LEU A 101 -2.24 5.36 12.53
N PHE A 102 -3.50 5.76 12.58
CA PHE A 102 -3.97 6.70 13.62
C PHE A 102 -4.18 6.02 14.98
N ILE A 103 -4.18 4.70 15.05
CA ILE A 103 -4.19 3.91 16.29
C ILE A 103 -2.77 3.45 16.61
N GLU A 104 -2.07 2.85 15.65
CA GLU A 104 -0.71 2.33 15.78
C GLU A 104 0.29 3.16 14.98
N THR A 105 0.60 4.35 15.45
CA THR A 105 1.54 5.30 14.80
C THR A 105 2.95 4.73 14.62
N GLY A 106 3.31 3.70 15.37
CA GLY A 106 4.57 2.98 15.29
C GLY A 106 4.70 2.06 14.07
N ALA A 107 3.60 1.74 13.37
CA ALA A 107 3.56 0.87 12.19
C ALA A 107 4.38 -0.43 12.33
N SER A 108 4.27 -1.07 13.49
CA SER A 108 5.22 -2.12 13.91
C SER A 108 5.18 -3.36 13.01
N ALA A 109 4.01 -3.70 12.45
CA ALA A 109 3.87 -4.80 11.50
C ALA A 109 4.66 -4.56 10.20
N ALA A 110 4.59 -3.35 9.65
CA ALA A 110 5.34 -2.95 8.46
C ALA A 110 6.84 -2.82 8.75
N ILE A 111 7.23 -2.06 9.78
CA ILE A 111 8.64 -1.79 10.10
C ILE A 111 9.40 -3.06 10.46
N SER A 112 8.75 -4.04 11.14
CA SER A 112 9.39 -5.32 11.46
C SER A 112 9.71 -6.18 10.23
N GLN A 113 9.18 -5.85 9.06
CA GLN A 113 9.51 -6.45 7.77
C GLN A 113 10.60 -5.68 7.00
N GLY A 114 11.07 -4.53 7.51
CA GLY A 114 12.01 -3.64 6.83
C GLY A 114 11.33 -2.62 5.91
N ILE A 115 10.01 -2.51 5.94
CA ILE A 115 9.25 -1.52 5.17
C ILE A 115 9.44 -0.13 5.80
N THR A 116 9.79 0.86 5.00
CA THR A 116 10.04 2.25 5.40
C THR A 116 9.07 3.23 4.76
N THR A 117 8.40 2.79 3.70
CA THR A 117 7.41 3.58 2.98
C THR A 117 6.25 2.67 2.56
N ILE A 118 5.04 3.14 2.80
CA ILE A 118 3.78 2.53 2.36
C ILE A 118 3.05 3.45 1.38
N VAL A 119 2.12 2.90 0.62
CA VAL A 119 1.28 3.66 -0.30
C VAL A 119 -0.18 3.53 0.12
N ARG A 120 -0.83 4.67 0.31
CA ARG A 120 -2.22 4.83 0.72
C ARG A 120 -3.14 5.05 -0.49
N GLY A 121 -4.42 4.74 -0.31
CA GLY A 121 -5.46 4.97 -1.31
C GLY A 121 -5.59 3.82 -2.30
N MET A 122 -5.08 2.64 -1.95
CA MET A 122 -5.13 1.46 -2.81
C MET A 122 -6.57 0.91 -2.91
N ASP A 123 -6.83 0.15 -3.97
CA ASP A 123 -8.15 -0.37 -4.33
C ASP A 123 -9.23 0.71 -4.42
N GLY A 124 -8.83 1.93 -4.75
CA GLY A 124 -9.71 3.08 -4.80
C GLY A 124 -10.28 3.52 -3.44
N SER A 125 -9.78 2.96 -2.33
CA SER A 125 -10.23 3.28 -0.98
C SER A 125 -9.24 4.19 -0.26
N ALA A 126 -9.73 5.30 0.27
CA ALA A 126 -8.98 6.18 1.15
C ALA A 126 -9.64 6.14 2.52
N SER A 127 -9.17 5.27 3.39
CA SER A 127 -9.67 5.16 4.76
C SER A 127 -9.50 6.47 5.50
N GLY A 128 -10.58 6.92 6.09
CA GLY A 128 -10.62 8.19 6.80
C GLY A 128 -10.26 8.03 8.26
N LEU A 129 -9.83 9.13 8.88
CA LEU A 129 -9.52 9.20 10.32
C LEU A 129 -10.76 9.14 11.21
N ASP A 130 -11.94 9.23 10.66
CA ASP A 130 -13.23 9.11 11.36
C ASP A 130 -14.37 8.86 10.36
N GLU A 131 -15.61 8.72 10.88
CA GLU A 131 -16.84 8.60 10.10
C GLU A 131 -17.07 9.75 9.09
N ARG A 132 -16.29 10.84 9.19
CA ARG A 132 -16.32 12.00 8.28
C ARG A 132 -15.39 11.84 7.08
N GLY A 133 -14.62 10.73 7.00
CA GLY A 133 -13.76 10.32 5.91
C GLY A 133 -12.76 11.38 5.43
N PHE A 134 -11.46 11.18 5.69
CA PHE A 134 -10.43 11.99 5.03
C PHE A 134 -10.18 11.48 3.60
N THR A 135 -11.12 11.74 2.71
CA THR A 135 -10.96 11.44 1.29
C THR A 135 -9.88 12.32 0.66
N SER A 136 -9.71 13.55 1.13
CA SER A 136 -8.72 14.52 0.61
C SER A 136 -7.31 14.28 1.15
N LEU A 137 -6.33 14.16 0.27
CA LEU A 137 -4.91 14.06 0.63
C LEU A 137 -4.42 15.26 1.44
N ALA A 138 -4.86 16.49 1.11
CA ALA A 138 -4.47 17.68 1.85
C ALA A 138 -4.84 17.60 3.33
N ARG A 139 -6.05 17.11 3.65
CA ARG A 139 -6.49 16.93 5.04
C ARG A 139 -5.71 15.83 5.75
N TYR A 140 -5.45 14.73 5.07
CA TYR A 140 -4.63 13.63 5.57
C TYR A 140 -3.21 14.09 5.90
N SER A 141 -2.56 14.82 5.00
CA SER A 141 -1.22 15.35 5.22
C SER A 141 -1.18 16.32 6.41
N ASN A 142 -2.09 17.30 6.44
CA ASN A 142 -2.18 18.27 7.55
C ASN A 142 -2.41 17.60 8.91
N PHE A 143 -3.14 16.49 8.96
CA PHE A 143 -3.32 15.74 10.20
C PHE A 143 -1.99 15.18 10.70
N TYR A 144 -1.21 14.51 9.83
CA TYR A 144 0.06 13.90 10.22
C TYR A 144 1.20 14.89 10.42
N ASP A 145 1.07 16.14 10.01
CA ASP A 145 2.00 17.21 10.40
C ASP A 145 2.02 17.46 11.93
N SER A 146 0.89 17.19 12.58
CA SER A 146 0.75 17.34 14.04
C SER A 146 0.63 16.01 14.81
N HIS A 147 0.54 14.88 14.10
CA HIS A 147 0.43 13.54 14.68
C HIS A 147 1.54 12.65 14.10
N PRO A 148 2.73 12.63 14.74
CA PRO A 148 3.89 11.93 14.21
C PRO A 148 3.65 10.43 14.03
N ILE A 149 4.19 9.88 12.95
CA ILE A 149 4.17 8.46 12.59
C ILE A 149 5.59 7.94 12.37
N ALA A 150 5.78 6.63 12.50
CA ALA A 150 7.10 6.03 12.33
C ALA A 150 7.49 5.85 10.86
N ILE A 151 6.52 5.64 9.96
CA ILE A 151 6.71 5.24 8.56
C ILE A 151 6.38 6.36 7.57
N ASN A 152 7.02 6.38 6.40
CA ASN A 152 6.64 7.29 5.32
C ASN A 152 5.39 6.80 4.59
N VAL A 153 4.52 7.73 4.15
CA VAL A 153 3.27 7.43 3.44
C VAL A 153 3.20 8.22 2.15
N ALA A 154 3.24 7.55 1.00
CA ALA A 154 2.83 8.11 -0.30
C ALA A 154 1.33 7.90 -0.50
N SER A 155 0.67 8.67 -1.37
CA SER A 155 -0.79 8.57 -1.55
C SER A 155 -1.20 8.63 -3.01
N PHE A 156 -2.23 7.85 -3.34
CA PHE A 156 -3.01 7.98 -4.57
C PHE A 156 -4.38 8.58 -4.27
N SER A 157 -4.97 9.26 -5.26
CA SER A 157 -6.37 9.68 -5.22
C SER A 157 -7.26 8.46 -5.38
N ALA A 158 -8.24 8.29 -4.53
CA ALA A 158 -8.97 7.04 -4.35
C ALA A 158 -10.37 7.11 -5.01
N HIS A 159 -10.53 6.48 -6.17
CA HIS A 159 -11.73 6.54 -6.98
C HIS A 159 -13.01 6.13 -6.23
N ASN A 160 -13.01 4.96 -5.56
CA ASN A 160 -14.20 4.43 -4.91
C ASN A 160 -14.69 5.37 -3.79
N SER A 161 -13.76 5.95 -3.03
CA SER A 161 -14.07 6.97 -2.01
C SER A 161 -14.63 8.25 -2.63
N ILE A 162 -14.04 8.72 -3.73
CA ILE A 162 -14.53 9.90 -4.48
C ILE A 162 -15.92 9.63 -5.06
N ARG A 163 -16.14 8.45 -5.63
CA ARG A 163 -17.43 8.04 -6.20
C ARG A 163 -18.52 7.99 -5.11
N SER A 164 -18.20 7.41 -3.95
CA SER A 164 -19.09 7.43 -2.79
C SER A 164 -19.43 8.85 -2.33
N GLN A 165 -18.43 9.75 -2.31
CA GLN A 165 -18.64 11.16 -1.92
C GLN A 165 -19.55 11.91 -2.90
N VAL A 166 -19.43 11.65 -4.20
CA VAL A 166 -20.18 12.37 -5.25
C VAL A 166 -21.59 11.83 -5.42
N MET A 167 -21.76 10.50 -5.39
CA MET A 167 -23.03 9.83 -5.70
C MET A 167 -23.82 9.43 -4.45
N GLY A 168 -23.20 9.40 -3.27
CA GLY A 168 -23.84 8.97 -2.03
C GLY A 168 -24.37 7.54 -2.14
N LYS A 169 -25.60 7.30 -1.68
CA LYS A 169 -26.25 5.98 -1.73
C LYS A 169 -26.72 5.56 -3.14
N ASP A 170 -26.71 6.46 -4.12
CA ASP A 170 -27.18 6.20 -5.50
C ASP A 170 -26.04 5.73 -6.44
N TYR A 171 -25.04 5.09 -5.88
CA TYR A 171 -23.83 4.68 -6.63
C TYR A 171 -24.01 3.40 -7.48
N LYS A 172 -25.11 2.65 -7.32
CA LYS A 172 -25.35 1.35 -7.99
C LYS A 172 -25.84 1.54 -9.44
N ARG A 173 -25.24 2.46 -10.17
CA ARG A 173 -25.49 2.80 -11.57
C ARG A 173 -24.26 3.49 -12.17
N GLU A 174 -24.23 3.65 -13.48
CA GLU A 174 -23.25 4.52 -14.12
C GLU A 174 -23.41 5.98 -13.66
N ALA A 175 -22.30 6.71 -13.56
CA ALA A 175 -22.32 8.13 -13.22
C ALA A 175 -22.74 8.97 -14.43
N SER A 176 -23.47 10.04 -14.18
CA SER A 176 -23.77 11.08 -15.19
C SER A 176 -22.52 11.91 -15.52
N GLU A 177 -22.54 12.63 -16.64
CA GLU A 177 -21.43 13.53 -17.04
C GLU A 177 -21.12 14.60 -15.96
N ASP A 178 -22.16 15.13 -15.28
CA ASP A 178 -21.98 16.10 -14.18
C ASP A 178 -21.31 15.46 -12.95
N GLU A 179 -21.66 14.21 -12.62
CA GLU A 179 -21.02 13.46 -11.53
C GLU A 179 -19.57 13.12 -11.88
N ILE A 180 -19.29 12.71 -13.13
CA ILE A 180 -17.93 12.50 -13.61
C ILE A 180 -17.11 13.79 -13.50
N THR A 181 -17.67 14.93 -13.91
CA THR A 181 -16.99 16.24 -13.79
C THR A 181 -16.66 16.57 -12.34
N ARG A 182 -17.61 16.36 -11.41
CA ARG A 182 -17.34 16.56 -9.97
C ARG A 182 -16.28 15.62 -9.42
N MET A 183 -16.24 14.37 -9.86
CA MET A 183 -15.17 13.42 -9.52
C MET A 183 -13.81 13.88 -10.06
N GLN A 184 -13.77 14.37 -11.31
CA GLN A 184 -12.56 14.94 -11.91
C GLN A 184 -12.00 16.11 -11.09
N ASP A 185 -12.85 17.00 -10.59
CA ASP A 185 -12.42 18.12 -9.72
C ASP A 185 -11.78 17.61 -8.42
N LEU A 186 -12.33 16.56 -7.80
CA LEU A 186 -11.76 15.96 -6.59
C LEU A 186 -10.42 15.29 -6.85
N VAL A 187 -10.30 14.55 -7.96
CA VAL A 187 -8.99 13.98 -8.39
C VAL A 187 -7.98 15.10 -8.62
N ALA A 188 -8.37 16.20 -9.29
CA ALA A 188 -7.48 17.32 -9.52
C ALA A 188 -6.98 17.96 -8.21
N LEU A 189 -7.86 18.11 -7.20
CA LEU A 189 -7.48 18.62 -5.88
C LEU A 189 -6.44 17.70 -5.18
N ASP A 190 -6.62 16.38 -5.22
CA ASP A 190 -5.65 15.44 -4.66
C ASP A 190 -4.31 15.49 -5.42
N MET A 191 -4.34 15.57 -6.74
CA MET A 191 -3.14 15.70 -7.56
C MET A 191 -2.38 16.99 -7.26
N GLN A 192 -3.09 18.12 -7.08
CA GLN A 192 -2.51 19.40 -6.66
C GLN A 192 -1.91 19.31 -5.25
N ALA A 193 -2.53 18.57 -4.35
CA ALA A 193 -2.02 18.32 -3.02
C ALA A 193 -0.78 17.40 -3.00
N GLY A 194 -0.40 16.78 -4.12
CA GLY A 194 0.80 15.97 -4.26
C GLY A 194 0.56 14.47 -4.29
N ALA A 195 -0.63 14.02 -4.70
CA ALA A 195 -0.88 12.61 -4.97
C ALA A 195 0.00 12.08 -6.12
N TYR A 196 0.38 10.82 -6.04
CA TYR A 196 1.20 10.16 -7.08
C TYR A 196 0.38 9.69 -8.28
N GLY A 197 -0.94 9.63 -8.17
CA GLY A 197 -1.82 9.21 -9.24
C GLY A 197 -3.23 8.91 -8.78
N LEU A 198 -3.95 8.11 -9.57
CA LEU A 198 -5.30 7.62 -9.33
C LEU A 198 -5.28 6.12 -9.06
N SER A 199 -5.99 5.66 -8.03
CA SER A 199 -6.23 4.25 -7.76
C SER A 199 -7.71 3.91 -7.85
N THR A 200 -8.01 2.69 -8.33
CA THR A 200 -9.38 2.16 -8.43
C THR A 200 -9.46 0.73 -7.89
N GLY A 201 -10.62 0.37 -7.34
CA GLY A 201 -11.00 -1.01 -7.03
C GLY A 201 -12.26 -1.36 -7.80
N LEU A 202 -12.08 -1.90 -9.03
CA LEU A 202 -13.19 -2.07 -9.98
C LEU A 202 -14.01 -3.35 -9.77
N GLU A 203 -13.62 -4.18 -8.81
CA GLU A 203 -14.38 -5.37 -8.38
C GLU A 203 -15.15 -5.10 -7.07
N TYR A 204 -14.90 -3.95 -6.43
CA TYR A 204 -15.51 -3.53 -5.17
C TYR A 204 -16.59 -2.47 -5.36
N ASP A 205 -17.62 -2.47 -4.49
CA ASP A 205 -18.55 -1.36 -4.38
C ASP A 205 -17.82 -0.08 -3.88
N PRO A 206 -18.06 1.09 -4.44
CA PRO A 206 -18.94 1.41 -5.56
C PRO A 206 -18.26 1.33 -6.95
N GLY A 207 -16.96 1.01 -7.03
CA GLY A 207 -16.17 1.01 -8.26
C GLY A 207 -16.69 0.06 -9.34
N ILE A 208 -17.28 -1.07 -8.93
CA ILE A 208 -17.81 -2.09 -9.84
C ILE A 208 -18.90 -1.55 -10.78
N TYR A 209 -19.64 -0.51 -10.37
CA TYR A 209 -20.71 0.12 -11.18
C TYR A 209 -20.18 1.23 -12.09
N SER A 210 -18.86 1.52 -12.06
CA SER A 210 -18.29 2.53 -12.94
C SER A 210 -18.09 2.01 -14.35
N SER A 211 -18.33 2.85 -15.34
CA SER A 211 -17.98 2.54 -16.73
C SER A 211 -16.48 2.77 -16.99
N THR A 212 -15.92 2.07 -17.98
CA THR A 212 -14.55 2.31 -18.46
C THR A 212 -14.35 3.77 -18.89
N LYS A 213 -15.41 4.41 -19.44
CA LYS A 213 -15.40 5.84 -19.82
C LYS A 213 -15.18 6.75 -18.61
N GLU A 214 -15.85 6.48 -17.49
CA GLU A 214 -15.66 7.21 -16.22
C GLU A 214 -14.21 7.10 -15.76
N VAL A 215 -13.66 5.88 -15.69
CA VAL A 215 -12.28 5.64 -15.24
C VAL A 215 -11.28 6.35 -16.16
N ILE A 216 -11.44 6.28 -17.49
CA ILE A 216 -10.58 6.98 -18.45
C ILE A 216 -10.64 8.51 -18.24
N ALA A 217 -11.83 9.06 -17.97
CA ALA A 217 -11.98 10.50 -17.74
C ALA A 217 -11.21 10.96 -16.48
N LEU A 218 -11.25 10.19 -15.40
CA LEU A 218 -10.51 10.47 -14.17
C LEU A 218 -8.99 10.23 -14.34
N ALA A 219 -8.61 9.16 -15.04
CA ALA A 219 -7.21 8.85 -15.33
C ALA A 219 -6.53 9.94 -16.19
N LYS A 220 -7.25 10.57 -17.12
CA LYS A 220 -6.77 11.73 -17.88
C LYS A 220 -6.44 12.92 -16.98
N VAL A 221 -7.25 13.16 -15.94
CA VAL A 221 -6.93 14.20 -14.96
C VAL A 221 -5.61 13.87 -14.26
N ALA A 222 -5.44 12.66 -13.75
CA ALA A 222 -4.19 12.25 -13.10
C ALA A 222 -2.98 12.35 -14.07
N ALA A 223 -3.16 11.98 -15.34
CA ALA A 223 -2.14 12.09 -16.39
C ALA A 223 -1.65 13.52 -16.60
N ASN A 224 -2.56 14.51 -16.60
CA ASN A 224 -2.23 15.93 -16.77
C ASN A 224 -1.29 16.47 -15.66
N TYR A 225 -1.27 15.82 -14.51
CA TYR A 225 -0.34 16.09 -13.41
C TYR A 225 0.89 15.16 -13.42
N GLY A 226 1.08 14.37 -14.48
CA GLY A 226 2.16 13.38 -14.57
C GLY A 226 2.00 12.26 -13.53
N GLY A 227 0.77 11.94 -13.16
CA GLY A 227 0.44 10.85 -12.24
C GLY A 227 0.51 9.47 -12.88
N LYS A 228 0.21 8.46 -12.09
CA LYS A 228 0.11 7.06 -12.51
C LYS A 228 -1.29 6.52 -12.22
N TYR A 229 -1.67 5.42 -12.84
CA TYR A 229 -2.92 4.73 -12.58
C TYR A 229 -2.64 3.35 -12.00
N LYS A 230 -3.27 3.00 -10.88
CA LYS A 230 -3.19 1.69 -10.24
C LYS A 230 -4.60 1.11 -10.10
N SER A 231 -4.73 -0.19 -10.26
CA SER A 231 -6.05 -0.82 -10.19
C SER A 231 -6.03 -2.23 -9.65
N HIS A 232 -6.86 -2.47 -8.61
CA HIS A 232 -7.56 -3.75 -8.53
C HIS A 232 -8.46 -3.81 -9.77
N ILE A 233 -8.13 -4.69 -10.71
CA ILE A 233 -8.82 -4.77 -12.00
C ILE A 233 -10.25 -5.28 -11.83
N ARG A 234 -11.10 -5.08 -12.83
CA ARG A 234 -12.55 -5.34 -12.75
C ARG A 234 -12.92 -6.79 -12.47
N SER A 235 -12.05 -7.73 -12.82
CA SER A 235 -12.18 -9.14 -12.43
C SER A 235 -10.81 -9.79 -12.40
N GLU A 236 -10.51 -10.51 -11.33
CA GLU A 236 -9.31 -11.33 -11.18
C GLU A 236 -9.60 -12.81 -11.47
N ASP A 237 -10.84 -13.12 -11.84
CA ASP A 237 -11.36 -14.48 -12.03
C ASP A 237 -12.02 -14.68 -13.40
N ARG A 238 -13.36 -14.76 -13.46
CA ARG A 238 -14.15 -15.18 -14.65
C ARG A 238 -14.05 -14.23 -15.85
N TYR A 239 -13.88 -12.93 -15.61
CA TYR A 239 -13.74 -11.90 -16.66
C TYR A 239 -12.31 -11.36 -16.76
N TYR A 240 -11.33 -12.13 -16.30
CA TYR A 240 -9.92 -11.74 -16.17
C TYR A 240 -9.34 -11.14 -17.46
N TRP A 241 -9.56 -11.81 -18.62
CA TRP A 241 -9.01 -11.34 -19.90
C TRP A 241 -9.61 -10.01 -20.35
N GLN A 242 -10.89 -9.79 -20.07
CA GLN A 242 -11.56 -8.51 -20.33
C GLN A 242 -10.99 -7.41 -19.44
N ALA A 243 -10.78 -7.70 -18.15
CA ALA A 243 -10.23 -6.75 -17.20
C ALA A 243 -8.77 -6.38 -17.53
N VAL A 244 -7.95 -7.33 -17.97
CA VAL A 244 -6.59 -7.06 -18.47
C VAL A 244 -6.63 -6.16 -19.72
N ASN A 245 -7.54 -6.39 -20.66
CA ASN A 245 -7.70 -5.52 -21.83
C ASN A 245 -8.23 -4.13 -21.43
N GLU A 246 -9.11 -4.03 -20.43
CA GLU A 246 -9.62 -2.75 -19.93
C GLU A 246 -8.51 -1.86 -19.38
N ILE A 247 -7.62 -2.40 -18.53
CA ILE A 247 -6.52 -1.59 -17.98
C ILE A 247 -5.53 -1.15 -19.06
N ILE A 248 -5.27 -1.98 -20.08
CA ILE A 248 -4.47 -1.61 -21.25
C ILE A 248 -5.12 -0.45 -22.01
N GLU A 249 -6.44 -0.53 -22.24
CA GLU A 249 -7.20 0.51 -22.93
C GLU A 249 -7.24 1.82 -22.15
N ILE A 250 -7.37 1.77 -20.80
CA ILE A 250 -7.27 2.94 -19.92
C ILE A 250 -5.89 3.58 -20.09
N GLY A 251 -4.81 2.80 -20.03
CA GLY A 251 -3.45 3.31 -20.22
C GLY A 251 -3.25 4.00 -21.56
N LYS A 252 -3.78 3.39 -22.63
CA LYS A 252 -3.71 3.91 -23.99
C LYS A 252 -4.50 5.21 -24.16
N GLN A 253 -5.78 5.23 -23.73
CA GLN A 253 -6.67 6.38 -23.95
C GLN A 253 -6.38 7.57 -23.04
N ALA A 254 -5.95 7.29 -21.81
CA ALA A 254 -5.56 8.34 -20.87
C ALA A 254 -4.09 8.77 -21.02
N GLN A 255 -3.29 8.05 -21.81
CA GLN A 255 -1.84 8.28 -21.96
C GLN A 255 -1.13 8.34 -20.60
N ILE A 256 -1.41 7.37 -19.73
CA ILE A 256 -0.94 7.29 -18.35
C ILE A 256 -0.24 5.95 -18.12
N PRO A 257 0.88 5.90 -17.38
CA PRO A 257 1.43 4.63 -16.90
C PRO A 257 0.42 3.91 -16.02
N VAL A 258 0.23 2.60 -16.23
CA VAL A 258 -0.75 1.80 -15.49
C VAL A 258 -0.08 0.67 -14.72
N ASN A 259 -0.69 0.26 -13.59
CA ASN A 259 -0.25 -0.85 -12.75
C ASN A 259 -1.41 -1.78 -12.43
N ILE A 260 -1.22 -3.08 -12.64
CA ILE A 260 -2.14 -4.11 -12.12
C ILE A 260 -1.75 -4.35 -10.66
N ASP A 261 -2.66 -4.04 -9.75
CA ASP A 261 -2.44 -4.19 -8.31
C ASP A 261 -2.55 -5.68 -7.91
N HIS A 262 -1.71 -6.12 -6.94
CA HIS A 262 -1.68 -7.47 -6.33
C HIS A 262 -1.98 -8.59 -7.35
N TRP A 263 -1.33 -8.49 -8.51
CA TRP A 263 -1.60 -9.29 -9.71
C TRP A 263 -1.66 -10.78 -9.44
N LYS A 264 -2.77 -11.40 -9.79
CA LYS A 264 -3.03 -12.82 -9.59
C LYS A 264 -3.90 -13.42 -10.71
N LEU A 265 -3.92 -14.73 -10.78
CA LEU A 265 -4.83 -15.55 -11.58
C LEU A 265 -5.81 -16.21 -10.60
N GLY A 266 -6.92 -15.52 -10.31
CA GLY A 266 -7.80 -15.76 -9.17
C GLY A 266 -8.80 -16.92 -9.36
N ALA A 267 -8.73 -17.67 -10.47
CA ALA A 267 -9.61 -18.80 -10.72
C ALA A 267 -8.85 -20.06 -11.13
N LYS A 268 -9.33 -21.25 -10.76
CA LYS A 268 -8.69 -22.53 -11.07
C LYS A 268 -8.47 -22.75 -12.56
N PHE A 269 -9.41 -22.32 -13.41
CA PHE A 269 -9.28 -22.43 -14.87
C PHE A 269 -8.28 -21.43 -15.50
N LEU A 270 -7.78 -20.47 -14.73
CA LEU A 270 -6.71 -19.54 -15.14
C LEU A 270 -5.32 -20.04 -14.72
N TRP A 271 -5.22 -20.94 -13.73
CA TRP A 271 -3.94 -21.42 -13.24
C TRP A 271 -3.06 -22.00 -14.35
N GLY A 272 -1.78 -21.67 -14.30
CA GLY A 272 -0.81 -22.05 -15.32
C GLY A 272 -0.82 -21.20 -16.60
N LYS A 273 -1.71 -20.18 -16.70
CA LYS A 273 -1.78 -19.28 -17.88
C LYS A 273 -0.94 -18.02 -17.74
N THR A 274 0.02 -18.00 -16.83
CA THR A 274 0.91 -16.86 -16.57
C THR A 274 1.67 -16.40 -17.81
N SER A 275 2.18 -17.34 -18.64
CA SER A 275 2.87 -16.98 -19.90
C SER A 275 1.96 -16.21 -20.85
N GLN A 276 0.69 -16.62 -20.97
CA GLN A 276 -0.26 -15.97 -21.86
C GLN A 276 -0.53 -14.51 -21.45
N VAL A 277 -0.72 -14.23 -20.15
CA VAL A 277 -0.96 -12.86 -19.70
C VAL A 277 0.32 -12.01 -19.80
N ILE A 278 1.49 -12.57 -19.51
CA ILE A 278 2.77 -11.88 -19.69
C ILE A 278 2.97 -11.47 -21.16
N GLU A 279 2.69 -12.37 -22.13
CA GLU A 279 2.77 -12.06 -23.56
C GLU A 279 1.84 -10.88 -23.94
N ILE A 280 0.61 -10.82 -23.40
CA ILE A 280 -0.32 -9.71 -23.63
C ILE A 280 0.25 -8.39 -23.10
N LEU A 281 0.78 -8.41 -21.85
CA LEU A 281 1.35 -7.21 -21.24
C LEU A 281 2.64 -6.75 -21.95
N ASP A 282 3.51 -7.68 -22.35
CA ASP A 282 4.73 -7.36 -23.11
C ASP A 282 4.39 -6.81 -24.50
N ALA A 283 3.34 -7.34 -25.15
CA ALA A 283 2.84 -6.80 -26.42
C ALA A 283 2.27 -5.38 -26.27
N ALA A 284 1.56 -5.08 -25.18
CA ALA A 284 1.10 -3.74 -24.85
C ALA A 284 2.27 -2.78 -24.60
N ARG A 285 3.30 -3.23 -23.89
CA ARG A 285 4.54 -2.46 -23.68
C ARG A 285 5.27 -2.18 -24.98
N ALA A 286 5.35 -3.15 -25.90
CA ALA A 286 5.93 -2.98 -27.22
C ALA A 286 5.20 -1.92 -28.07
N GLN A 287 3.92 -1.66 -27.78
CA GLN A 287 3.12 -0.59 -28.39
C GLN A 287 3.25 0.77 -27.67
N GLY A 288 4.13 0.87 -26.67
CA GLY A 288 4.40 2.11 -25.93
C GLY A 288 3.50 2.35 -24.71
N ILE A 289 2.68 1.38 -24.29
CA ILE A 289 1.88 1.48 -23.07
C ILE A 289 2.76 1.08 -21.89
N GLU A 290 3.05 2.01 -20.97
CA GLU A 290 3.80 1.71 -19.75
C GLU A 290 2.91 0.97 -18.76
N ILE A 291 2.93 -0.38 -18.82
CA ILE A 291 2.19 -1.25 -17.90
C ILE A 291 3.14 -1.98 -16.96
N THR A 292 2.80 -2.03 -15.68
CA THR A 292 3.53 -2.68 -14.59
C THR A 292 2.56 -3.49 -13.73
N ALA A 293 3.07 -4.22 -12.74
CA ALA A 293 2.26 -4.92 -11.75
C ALA A 293 2.96 -4.97 -10.39
N ASP A 294 2.20 -5.27 -9.35
CA ASP A 294 2.77 -5.70 -8.07
C ASP A 294 2.19 -7.06 -7.64
N VAL A 295 2.97 -7.82 -6.86
CA VAL A 295 2.65 -9.21 -6.49
C VAL A 295 3.05 -9.45 -5.04
N TYR A 296 2.17 -10.08 -4.26
CA TYR A 296 2.50 -10.54 -2.91
C TYR A 296 2.82 -12.06 -2.89
N PRO A 297 3.66 -12.53 -1.96
CA PRO A 297 4.20 -13.91 -1.97
C PRO A 297 3.31 -14.93 -1.25
N TYR A 298 2.00 -14.92 -1.49
CA TYR A 298 1.05 -15.85 -0.88
C TYR A 298 0.05 -16.36 -1.92
N VAL A 299 -0.57 -17.50 -1.63
CA VAL A 299 -1.51 -18.20 -2.54
C VAL A 299 -2.98 -17.99 -2.16
N ALA A 300 -3.23 -17.22 -1.10
CA ALA A 300 -4.56 -16.83 -0.69
C ALA A 300 -4.70 -15.30 -0.72
N TRP A 301 -5.90 -14.83 -1.02
CA TRP A 301 -6.32 -13.44 -0.93
C TRP A 301 -7.16 -13.23 0.35
N SER A 302 -7.38 -11.98 0.72
CA SER A 302 -8.31 -11.60 1.78
C SER A 302 -9.16 -10.42 1.33
N SER A 303 -10.48 -10.55 1.46
CA SER A 303 -11.47 -9.55 1.10
C SER A 303 -12.80 -9.83 1.77
N SER A 304 -13.85 -9.04 1.47
CA SER A 304 -15.23 -9.38 1.79
C SER A 304 -15.68 -10.59 0.95
N ILE A 305 -16.50 -11.46 1.55
CA ILE A 305 -17.09 -12.63 0.87
C ILE A 305 -17.97 -12.21 -0.32
N THR A 306 -18.48 -10.97 -0.32
CA THR A 306 -19.34 -10.43 -1.38
C THR A 306 -18.62 -10.27 -2.72
N THR A 307 -17.28 -10.14 -2.73
CA THR A 307 -16.49 -10.02 -3.96
C THR A 307 -16.57 -11.25 -4.86
N LEU A 308 -16.87 -12.41 -4.28
CA LEU A 308 -17.09 -13.65 -5.03
C LEU A 308 -18.32 -13.59 -5.96
N PHE A 309 -19.25 -12.64 -5.73
CA PHE A 309 -20.49 -12.46 -6.48
C PHE A 309 -20.46 -11.14 -7.27
N PRO A 310 -19.84 -11.08 -8.46
CA PRO A 310 -19.65 -9.83 -9.19
C PRO A 310 -20.97 -9.14 -9.58
N ASP A 311 -22.01 -9.91 -9.90
CA ASP A 311 -23.32 -9.37 -10.26
C ASP A 311 -24.17 -9.00 -9.03
N ARG A 312 -23.66 -9.24 -7.82
CA ARG A 312 -24.41 -9.05 -6.55
C ARG A 312 -25.74 -9.79 -6.52
N ASN A 313 -25.87 -10.87 -7.29
CA ASN A 313 -27.04 -11.75 -7.31
C ASN A 313 -26.86 -12.91 -6.33
N PHE A 314 -27.18 -12.67 -5.07
CA PHE A 314 -27.02 -13.65 -4.00
C PHE A 314 -28.18 -14.67 -3.95
N ASP A 315 -29.17 -14.60 -4.85
CA ASP A 315 -30.25 -15.58 -4.92
C ASP A 315 -29.94 -16.77 -5.84
N ASP A 316 -28.87 -16.65 -6.65
CA ASP A 316 -28.49 -17.69 -7.61
C ASP A 316 -27.58 -18.74 -6.96
N LEU A 317 -28.13 -19.94 -6.74
CA LEU A 317 -27.38 -21.09 -6.23
C LEU A 317 -26.38 -21.66 -7.25
N ASN A 318 -26.60 -21.46 -8.56
CA ASN A 318 -25.65 -21.91 -9.59
C ASN A 318 -24.39 -21.04 -9.55
N GLU A 319 -24.54 -19.76 -9.24
CA GLU A 319 -23.42 -18.86 -9.02
C GLU A 319 -22.58 -19.28 -7.81
N ALA A 320 -23.24 -19.60 -6.68
CA ALA A 320 -22.54 -20.12 -5.50
C ALA A 320 -21.83 -21.47 -5.78
N GLU A 321 -22.45 -22.36 -6.56
CA GLU A 321 -21.84 -23.63 -6.99
C GLU A 321 -20.62 -23.37 -7.90
N PHE A 322 -20.74 -22.48 -8.89
CA PHE A 322 -19.64 -22.08 -9.74
C PHE A 322 -18.44 -21.53 -8.92
N ILE A 323 -18.70 -20.68 -7.92
CA ILE A 323 -17.67 -20.13 -7.04
C ILE A 323 -16.91 -21.25 -6.33
N LEU A 324 -17.63 -22.19 -5.68
CA LEU A 324 -17.02 -23.27 -4.92
C LEU A 324 -16.21 -24.25 -5.81
N GLU A 325 -16.64 -24.46 -7.04
CA GLU A 325 -15.94 -25.33 -7.98
C GLU A 325 -14.71 -24.65 -8.61
N ASN A 326 -14.83 -23.38 -8.99
CA ASN A 326 -13.89 -22.72 -9.89
C ASN A 326 -13.01 -21.65 -9.25
N LEU A 327 -13.43 -21.02 -8.14
CA LEU A 327 -12.67 -19.95 -7.48
C LEU A 327 -12.00 -20.47 -6.20
N ALA A 328 -12.78 -20.76 -5.18
CA ALA A 328 -12.27 -21.28 -3.91
C ALA A 328 -13.27 -22.31 -3.34
N SER A 329 -12.78 -23.46 -2.87
CA SER A 329 -13.64 -24.47 -2.23
C SER A 329 -14.12 -23.98 -0.85
N ALA A 330 -15.23 -24.53 -0.35
CA ALA A 330 -15.80 -24.12 0.94
C ALA A 330 -14.82 -24.32 2.11
N GLU A 331 -13.96 -25.34 2.05
CA GLU A 331 -12.89 -25.62 3.02
C GLU A 331 -11.74 -24.60 2.97
N ASP A 332 -11.56 -23.93 1.83
CA ASP A 332 -10.50 -22.94 1.58
C ASP A 332 -10.95 -21.49 1.88
N ILE A 333 -12.24 -21.23 2.12
CA ILE A 333 -12.79 -19.89 2.47
C ILE A 333 -12.97 -19.83 3.98
N ARG A 334 -12.10 -19.08 4.67
CA ARG A 334 -12.06 -18.99 6.14
C ARG A 334 -12.31 -17.56 6.60
N PHE A 335 -13.22 -17.38 7.56
CA PHE A 335 -13.44 -16.08 8.19
C PHE A 335 -12.26 -15.71 9.10
N VAL A 336 -11.74 -14.50 8.93
CA VAL A 336 -10.70 -13.91 9.79
C VAL A 336 -11.23 -12.73 10.61
N HIS A 337 -12.38 -12.19 10.21
CA HIS A 337 -13.14 -11.19 10.94
C HIS A 337 -14.63 -11.36 10.66
N HIS A 338 -15.49 -11.16 11.68
CA HIS A 338 -16.93 -11.09 11.53
C HIS A 338 -17.52 -10.33 12.72
N SER A 339 -18.05 -9.12 12.52
CA SER A 339 -18.45 -8.23 13.63
C SER A 339 -19.69 -8.71 14.40
N LEU A 340 -20.61 -9.42 13.74
CA LEU A 340 -21.85 -9.90 14.36
C LEU A 340 -21.77 -11.35 14.83
N HIS A 341 -20.91 -12.16 14.22
CA HIS A 341 -20.74 -13.59 14.53
C HIS A 341 -19.28 -13.90 14.82
N PRO A 342 -18.73 -13.44 15.97
CA PRO A 342 -17.34 -13.71 16.33
C PRO A 342 -17.01 -15.21 16.42
N GLU A 343 -18.02 -16.07 16.60
CA GLU A 343 -17.89 -17.53 16.58
C GLU A 343 -17.58 -18.11 15.18
N TYR A 344 -17.71 -17.32 14.11
CA TYR A 344 -17.30 -17.71 12.76
C TYR A 344 -15.80 -17.49 12.53
N VAL A 345 -15.17 -16.63 13.32
CA VAL A 345 -13.73 -16.36 13.17
C VAL A 345 -12.92 -17.63 13.39
N GLY A 346 -12.11 -17.97 12.39
CA GLY A 346 -11.33 -19.21 12.33
C GLY A 346 -12.05 -20.38 11.67
N LYS A 347 -13.37 -20.30 11.43
CA LYS A 347 -14.12 -21.35 10.73
C LYS A 347 -14.13 -21.12 9.22
N THR A 348 -14.23 -22.22 8.49
CA THR A 348 -14.46 -22.23 7.03
C THR A 348 -15.95 -22.18 6.72
N VAL A 349 -16.28 -21.83 5.47
CA VAL A 349 -17.67 -21.93 4.98
C VAL A 349 -18.21 -23.35 5.13
N GLU A 350 -17.39 -24.38 4.89
CA GLU A 350 -17.78 -25.78 5.07
C GLU A 350 -18.12 -26.10 6.53
N GLU A 351 -17.29 -25.67 7.49
CA GLU A 351 -17.53 -25.89 8.92
C GLU A 351 -18.81 -25.20 9.40
N ILE A 352 -19.07 -23.97 8.91
CA ILE A 352 -20.31 -23.24 9.24
C ILE A 352 -21.53 -23.90 8.62
N ALA A 353 -21.42 -24.39 7.37
CA ALA A 353 -22.49 -25.12 6.69
C ALA A 353 -22.84 -26.44 7.41
N LEU A 354 -21.82 -27.17 7.85
CA LEU A 354 -21.98 -28.40 8.62
C LEU A 354 -22.69 -28.15 9.96
N ASP A 355 -22.27 -27.13 10.69
CA ASP A 355 -22.90 -26.74 11.97
C ASP A 355 -24.37 -26.33 11.80
N ALA A 356 -24.71 -25.71 10.67
CA ALA A 356 -26.08 -25.30 10.33
C ALA A 356 -26.91 -26.42 9.69
N GLY A 357 -26.30 -27.55 9.28
CA GLY A 357 -26.99 -28.65 8.62
C GLY A 357 -27.49 -28.32 7.19
N VAL A 358 -26.77 -27.47 6.45
CA VAL A 358 -27.09 -27.05 5.08
C VAL A 358 -25.96 -27.35 4.11
N GLU A 359 -26.24 -27.31 2.79
CA GLU A 359 -25.23 -27.47 1.76
C GLU A 359 -24.27 -26.25 1.72
N ASN A 360 -23.00 -26.47 1.36
CA ASN A 360 -21.97 -25.42 1.27
C ASN A 360 -22.39 -24.24 0.38
N LYS A 361 -23.02 -24.50 -0.78
CA LYS A 361 -23.48 -23.44 -1.68
C LYS A 361 -24.62 -22.61 -1.09
N VAL A 362 -25.49 -23.23 -0.29
CA VAL A 362 -26.58 -22.52 0.41
C VAL A 362 -25.99 -21.60 1.48
N MET A 363 -25.02 -22.11 2.24
CA MET A 363 -24.34 -21.33 3.27
C MET A 363 -23.53 -20.19 2.67
N LEU A 364 -22.72 -20.42 1.62
CA LEU A 364 -21.94 -19.38 0.95
C LEU A 364 -22.84 -18.22 0.48
N ARG A 365 -23.92 -18.57 -0.21
CA ARG A 365 -24.90 -17.61 -0.68
C ARG A 365 -25.51 -16.80 0.47
N GLN A 366 -25.91 -17.46 1.56
CA GLN A 366 -26.50 -16.80 2.73
C GLN A 366 -25.53 -15.83 3.38
N LEU A 367 -24.28 -16.26 3.64
CA LEU A 367 -23.24 -15.42 4.25
C LEU A 367 -22.95 -14.19 3.41
N ALA A 368 -22.86 -14.34 2.08
CA ALA A 368 -22.64 -13.21 1.18
C ALA A 368 -23.84 -12.25 1.12
N SER A 369 -25.08 -12.78 1.11
CA SER A 369 -26.30 -11.99 1.17
C SER A 369 -26.42 -11.20 2.47
N ASP A 370 -26.15 -11.85 3.61
CA ASP A 370 -26.19 -11.21 4.92
C ASP A 370 -25.16 -10.09 5.03
N SER A 371 -23.94 -10.32 4.50
CA SER A 371 -22.88 -9.30 4.44
C SER A 371 -23.28 -8.09 3.60
N TYR A 372 -23.88 -8.33 2.44
CA TYR A 372 -24.25 -7.26 1.51
C TYR A 372 -25.45 -6.43 1.97
N LEU A 373 -26.45 -7.07 2.58
CA LEU A 373 -27.70 -6.42 3.00
C LEU A 373 -27.59 -5.70 4.33
N ASN A 374 -26.61 -6.02 5.16
CA ASN A 374 -26.44 -5.46 6.49
C ASN A 374 -25.28 -4.48 6.55
N GLU A 375 -25.57 -3.18 6.35
CA GLU A 375 -24.56 -2.09 6.41
C GLU A 375 -23.74 -2.06 7.74
N ALA A 376 -24.22 -2.70 8.81
CA ALA A 376 -23.54 -2.76 10.10
C ALA A 376 -22.59 -3.97 10.22
N LEU A 377 -22.67 -4.91 9.30
CA LEU A 377 -21.80 -6.09 9.27
C LEU A 377 -20.48 -5.73 8.61
N SER A 378 -19.39 -5.94 9.34
CA SER A 378 -18.02 -5.97 8.79
C SER A 378 -17.50 -7.39 8.87
N GLU A 379 -17.05 -7.93 7.76
CA GLU A 379 -16.45 -9.26 7.69
C GLU A 379 -15.29 -9.29 6.68
N TYR A 380 -14.33 -10.18 6.93
CA TYR A 380 -13.26 -10.52 6.00
C TYR A 380 -13.03 -12.03 6.00
N VAL A 381 -12.83 -12.56 4.81
CA VAL A 381 -12.42 -13.94 4.59
C VAL A 381 -11.00 -13.98 4.02
N VAL A 382 -10.32 -15.09 4.27
CA VAL A 382 -9.11 -15.49 3.55
C VAL A 382 -9.49 -16.70 2.71
N ALA A 383 -9.20 -16.62 1.40
CA ALA A 383 -9.51 -17.72 0.50
C ALA A 383 -8.32 -18.05 -0.41
N LYS A 384 -8.05 -19.37 -0.55
CA LYS A 384 -7.01 -19.87 -1.45
C LYS A 384 -7.51 -19.81 -2.88
N GLY A 385 -6.96 -18.87 -3.66
CA GLY A 385 -7.36 -18.63 -5.05
C GLY A 385 -6.22 -18.72 -6.05
N MET A 386 -5.00 -19.11 -5.63
CA MET A 386 -3.80 -19.14 -6.49
C MET A 386 -2.97 -20.41 -6.26
N ILE A 387 -2.00 -20.64 -7.16
CA ILE A 387 -0.95 -21.64 -6.99
C ILE A 387 0.42 -20.98 -6.92
N ASP A 388 1.33 -21.55 -6.12
CA ASP A 388 2.66 -20.98 -5.84
C ASP A 388 3.53 -20.81 -7.11
N SER A 389 3.40 -21.74 -8.07
CA SER A 389 4.10 -21.65 -9.35
C SER A 389 3.73 -20.37 -10.12
N ASP A 390 2.44 -20.00 -10.15
CA ASP A 390 1.99 -18.80 -10.83
C ASP A 390 2.49 -17.54 -10.12
N VAL A 391 2.39 -17.50 -8.79
CA VAL A 391 2.92 -16.39 -7.97
C VAL A 391 4.42 -16.18 -8.25
N ARG A 392 5.22 -17.24 -8.34
CA ARG A 392 6.65 -17.17 -8.67
C ARG A 392 6.91 -16.61 -10.06
N ILE A 393 6.16 -17.07 -11.07
CA ILE A 393 6.31 -16.61 -12.45
C ILE A 393 5.93 -15.14 -12.57
N LEU A 394 4.77 -14.73 -12.01
CA LEU A 394 4.30 -13.35 -12.03
C LEU A 394 5.30 -12.42 -11.31
N MET A 395 5.76 -12.80 -10.13
CA MET A 395 6.75 -12.04 -9.37
C MET A 395 8.10 -11.93 -10.09
N ASN A 396 8.43 -12.90 -10.94
CA ASN A 396 9.65 -12.89 -11.73
C ASN A 396 9.58 -11.97 -12.96
N TRP A 397 8.38 -11.59 -13.44
CA TRP A 397 8.25 -10.66 -14.54
C TRP A 397 9.03 -9.36 -14.27
N SER A 398 9.74 -8.85 -15.29
CA SER A 398 10.71 -7.75 -15.10
C SER A 398 10.06 -6.47 -14.59
N TYR A 399 8.79 -6.27 -14.87
CA TYR A 399 8.02 -5.08 -14.51
C TYR A 399 7.07 -5.29 -13.34
N ALA A 400 7.14 -6.45 -12.67
CA ALA A 400 6.46 -6.69 -11.41
C ALA A 400 7.37 -6.34 -10.23
N ASN A 401 6.85 -5.57 -9.27
CA ASN A 401 7.49 -5.36 -7.97
C ASN A 401 6.85 -6.23 -6.89
N VAL A 402 7.37 -6.16 -5.67
CA VAL A 402 6.84 -6.87 -4.50
C VAL A 402 6.00 -5.92 -3.66
N THR A 403 4.86 -6.41 -3.22
CA THR A 403 3.95 -5.71 -2.32
C THR A 403 3.47 -6.62 -1.18
N SER A 404 2.79 -6.09 -0.18
CA SER A 404 2.16 -6.91 0.86
C SER A 404 0.68 -7.14 0.65
N ASP A 405 -0.04 -6.15 0.17
CA ASP A 405 -1.51 -6.12 0.18
C ASP A 405 -2.07 -6.41 1.60
N GLY A 406 -1.34 -5.96 2.62
CA GLY A 406 -1.61 -6.26 4.02
C GLY A 406 -1.97 -5.04 4.86
N GLY A 407 -2.59 -5.29 6.02
CA GLY A 407 -2.90 -4.30 7.04
C GLY A 407 -2.04 -4.44 8.30
N LEU A 408 -2.03 -3.43 9.17
CA LEU A 408 -1.26 -3.44 10.42
C LEU A 408 -1.76 -4.47 11.43
N GLU A 409 -3.04 -4.82 11.39
CA GLU A 409 -3.68 -5.83 12.24
C GLU A 409 -3.24 -7.26 11.92
N CYS A 410 -2.63 -7.45 10.72
CA CYS A 410 -2.18 -8.76 10.24
C CYS A 410 -3.26 -9.86 10.35
N SER A 411 -4.48 -9.59 9.90
CA SER A 411 -5.55 -10.60 9.80
C SER A 411 -5.23 -11.68 8.76
N HIS A 412 -4.43 -11.31 7.74
CA HIS A 412 -3.80 -12.23 6.79
C HIS A 412 -2.26 -12.22 7.01
N PRO A 413 -1.55 -13.36 6.88
CA PRO A 413 -0.09 -13.42 7.11
C PRO A 413 0.72 -12.48 6.20
N ARG A 414 0.17 -12.02 5.07
CA ARG A 414 0.81 -11.06 4.16
C ARG A 414 1.08 -9.70 4.84
N GLY A 415 0.27 -9.29 5.80
CA GLY A 415 0.46 -8.05 6.55
C GLY A 415 1.71 -8.03 7.44
N CYS A 416 2.15 -9.21 7.94
CA CYS A 416 3.30 -9.36 8.83
C CYS A 416 4.51 -10.08 8.22
N GLY A 417 4.41 -10.65 6.99
CA GLY A 417 5.42 -11.58 6.50
C GLY A 417 5.91 -11.39 5.07
N SER A 418 5.26 -10.58 4.22
CA SER A 418 5.50 -10.56 2.77
C SER A 418 6.95 -10.34 2.38
N PHE A 419 7.61 -9.29 2.86
CA PHE A 419 8.96 -8.95 2.44
C PHE A 419 10.02 -9.95 2.93
N PRO A 420 10.02 -10.37 4.21
CA PRO A 420 10.89 -11.44 4.67
C PRO A 420 10.61 -12.80 4.00
N ARG A 421 9.36 -13.09 3.64
CA ARG A 421 9.00 -14.30 2.90
C ARG A 421 9.65 -14.34 1.52
N VAL A 422 9.66 -13.21 0.81
CA VAL A 422 10.35 -13.11 -0.49
C VAL A 422 11.83 -13.44 -0.33
N LEU A 423 12.50 -12.83 0.65
CA LEU A 423 13.93 -13.03 0.88
C LEU A 423 14.26 -14.43 1.40
N GLY A 424 13.36 -15.06 2.16
CA GLY A 424 13.60 -16.39 2.73
C GLY A 424 13.13 -17.57 1.88
N ARG A 425 12.16 -17.36 0.94
CA ARG A 425 11.51 -18.47 0.22
C ARG A 425 11.43 -18.32 -1.29
N TYR A 426 11.61 -17.11 -1.84
CA TYR A 426 11.38 -16.85 -3.26
C TYR A 426 12.66 -16.53 -4.04
N LEU A 427 13.83 -16.71 -3.44
CA LEU A 427 15.11 -16.63 -4.13
C LEU A 427 15.42 -17.93 -4.92
N GLY A 428 16.35 -17.86 -5.86
CA GLY A 428 16.80 -19.00 -6.64
C GLY A 428 16.15 -19.09 -8.03
N LYS A 429 16.41 -20.18 -8.75
CA LYS A 429 16.04 -20.35 -10.16
C LYS A 429 14.53 -20.37 -10.39
N ASP A 430 13.78 -20.92 -9.45
CA ASP A 430 12.32 -21.04 -9.53
C ASP A 430 11.58 -19.83 -8.93
N GLY A 431 12.30 -18.73 -8.66
CA GLY A 431 11.76 -17.52 -8.08
C GLY A 431 12.38 -16.26 -8.70
N ILE A 432 12.59 -15.24 -7.85
CA ILE A 432 13.12 -13.92 -8.29
C ILE A 432 14.59 -13.99 -8.77
N GLY A 433 15.30 -15.05 -8.49
CA GLY A 433 16.72 -15.20 -8.80
C GLY A 433 17.61 -14.76 -7.64
N SER A 434 18.37 -13.66 -7.78
CA SER A 434 19.32 -13.23 -6.77
C SER A 434 18.71 -12.37 -5.66
N LEU A 435 19.43 -12.27 -4.54
CA LEU A 435 19.10 -11.38 -3.43
C LEU A 435 19.06 -9.91 -3.88
N GLU A 436 20.02 -9.50 -4.71
CA GLU A 436 20.10 -8.14 -5.23
C GLU A 436 18.88 -7.78 -6.10
N ARG A 437 18.45 -8.73 -6.92
CA ARG A 437 17.23 -8.55 -7.75
C ARG A 437 15.96 -8.48 -6.88
N ALA A 438 15.85 -9.30 -5.83
CA ALA A 438 14.75 -9.23 -4.89
C ALA A 438 14.69 -7.87 -4.18
N VAL A 439 15.83 -7.40 -3.66
CA VAL A 439 15.92 -6.07 -3.04
C VAL A 439 15.56 -4.96 -4.06
N TYR A 440 16.05 -5.04 -5.30
CA TYR A 440 15.66 -4.07 -6.35
C TYR A 440 14.15 -4.01 -6.56
N LYS A 441 13.47 -5.19 -6.63
CA LYS A 441 12.01 -5.27 -6.79
C LYS A 441 11.22 -4.72 -5.59
N MET A 442 11.82 -4.70 -4.40
CA MET A 442 11.23 -4.18 -3.16
C MET A 442 11.63 -2.72 -2.87
N THR A 443 12.51 -2.11 -3.69
CA THR A 443 13.09 -0.79 -3.40
C THR A 443 13.13 0.10 -4.64
N GLY A 444 14.19 0.05 -5.45
CA GLY A 444 14.39 0.93 -6.60
C GLY A 444 13.30 0.79 -7.66
N LEU A 445 12.87 -0.43 -7.98
CA LEU A 445 11.76 -0.65 -8.92
C LEU A 445 10.44 -0.12 -8.33
N SER A 446 10.15 -0.41 -7.06
CA SER A 446 8.97 0.09 -6.35
C SER A 446 8.93 1.62 -6.36
N ALA A 447 10.06 2.28 -6.02
CA ALA A 447 10.17 3.74 -6.04
C ALA A 447 9.89 4.32 -7.44
N ALA A 448 10.47 3.70 -8.49
CA ALA A 448 10.29 4.14 -9.87
C ALA A 448 8.84 3.98 -10.35
N GLN A 449 8.18 2.87 -10.01
CA GLN A 449 6.80 2.60 -10.39
C GLN A 449 5.81 3.57 -9.72
N ILE A 450 6.05 3.96 -8.48
CA ILE A 450 5.24 5.00 -7.80
C ILE A 450 5.64 6.41 -8.28
N GLY A 451 6.91 6.64 -8.57
CA GLY A 451 7.47 7.96 -8.91
C GLY A 451 8.10 8.67 -7.70
N ILE A 452 8.45 7.91 -6.65
CA ILE A 452 9.13 8.44 -5.46
C ILE A 452 10.59 8.73 -5.80
N LYS A 453 11.07 9.94 -5.47
CA LYS A 453 12.44 10.37 -5.79
C LYS A 453 13.36 10.25 -4.57
N ASN A 454 14.64 9.95 -4.82
CA ASN A 454 15.71 9.89 -3.82
C ASN A 454 15.45 8.93 -2.65
N ARG A 455 14.59 7.93 -2.83
CA ARG A 455 14.32 6.82 -1.89
C ARG A 455 14.40 5.48 -2.63
N GLY A 456 14.50 4.38 -1.90
CA GLY A 456 14.65 3.03 -2.48
C GLY A 456 16.03 2.76 -3.10
N ILE A 457 17.01 3.62 -2.87
CA ILE A 457 18.38 3.49 -3.38
C ILE A 457 19.41 3.97 -2.35
N ILE A 458 20.56 3.32 -2.30
CA ILE A 458 21.71 3.77 -1.51
C ILE A 458 22.68 4.53 -2.43
N LYS A 459 22.63 5.85 -2.35
CA LYS A 459 23.57 6.77 -3.01
C LYS A 459 23.75 8.04 -2.17
N PRO A 460 24.89 8.77 -2.26
CA PRO A 460 25.03 10.06 -1.61
C PRO A 460 23.90 11.04 -2.02
N GLY A 461 23.33 11.73 -1.04
CA GLY A 461 22.20 12.65 -1.21
C GLY A 461 20.81 12.00 -1.21
N ALA A 462 20.69 10.67 -1.27
CA ALA A 462 19.41 9.98 -1.07
C ALA A 462 19.00 10.03 0.41
N PHE A 463 17.69 9.96 0.68
CA PHE A 463 17.21 9.80 2.05
C PHE A 463 17.72 8.50 2.67
N ALA A 464 18.07 8.58 3.93
CA ALA A 464 18.57 7.43 4.68
C ALA A 464 17.38 6.61 5.25
N ASP A 465 16.61 6.02 4.34
CA ASP A 465 15.67 4.95 4.61
C ASP A 465 16.41 3.64 4.33
N LEU A 466 16.77 2.92 5.37
CA LEU A 466 17.68 1.78 5.30
C LEU A 466 17.17 0.61 6.12
N VAL A 467 17.51 -0.59 5.69
CA VAL A 467 17.29 -1.83 6.44
C VAL A 467 18.58 -2.62 6.55
N LEU A 468 18.89 -3.06 7.76
CA LEU A 468 19.99 -3.99 8.06
C LEU A 468 19.38 -5.35 8.40
N PHE A 469 19.73 -6.40 7.65
CA PHE A 469 19.13 -7.72 7.84
C PHE A 469 20.13 -8.87 7.65
N ASP A 470 19.81 -10.00 8.26
CA ASP A 470 20.55 -11.25 8.16
C ASP A 470 20.05 -12.07 6.95
N PRO A 471 20.83 -12.21 5.88
CA PRO A 471 20.41 -12.92 4.67
C PRO A 471 20.26 -14.44 4.86
N VAL A 472 20.80 -15.00 5.95
CA VAL A 472 20.74 -16.45 6.23
C VAL A 472 19.49 -16.79 7.04
N ASN A 473 19.12 -15.92 7.98
CA ASN A 473 18.05 -16.19 8.94
C ASN A 473 16.75 -15.42 8.65
N ILE A 474 16.71 -14.59 7.59
CA ILE A 474 15.52 -13.85 7.22
C ILE A 474 14.42 -14.78 6.73
N ILE A 475 13.26 -14.75 7.39
CA ILE A 475 12.11 -15.59 7.08
C ILE A 475 10.83 -15.04 7.70
N ASP A 476 9.69 -15.25 7.01
CA ASP A 476 8.37 -15.06 7.59
C ASP A 476 8.07 -16.14 8.65
N LYS A 477 7.26 -15.78 9.63
CA LYS A 477 6.72 -16.69 10.66
C LYS A 477 5.20 -16.73 10.66
N ALA A 478 4.56 -15.72 10.08
CA ALA A 478 3.13 -15.64 9.98
C ALA A 478 2.56 -16.80 9.14
N THR A 479 1.51 -17.44 9.65
CA THR A 479 0.73 -18.48 8.96
C THR A 479 -0.74 -18.05 8.91
N TYR A 480 -1.57 -18.77 8.17
CA TYR A 480 -3.01 -18.46 8.13
C TYR A 480 -3.71 -18.68 9.47
N GLU A 481 -3.20 -19.60 10.31
CA GLU A 481 -3.70 -19.87 11.67
C GLU A 481 -3.16 -18.88 12.70
N ASN A 482 -1.94 -18.36 12.48
CA ASN A 482 -1.26 -17.42 13.36
C ASN A 482 -0.65 -16.27 12.56
N PRO A 483 -1.49 -15.38 11.98
CA PRO A 483 -1.03 -14.40 11.00
C PRO A 483 -0.24 -13.23 11.61
N GLN A 484 -0.35 -12.99 12.91
CA GLN A 484 0.30 -11.87 13.62
C GLN A 484 1.75 -12.15 14.04
N GLN A 485 2.30 -13.32 13.73
CA GLN A 485 3.68 -13.65 14.08
C GLN A 485 4.67 -12.77 13.29
N ARG A 486 5.55 -12.10 14.04
CA ARG A 486 6.58 -11.26 13.43
C ARG A 486 7.66 -12.09 12.74
N SER A 487 8.14 -11.58 11.63
CA SER A 487 9.24 -12.16 10.87
C SER A 487 10.57 -12.16 11.65
N ARG A 488 11.54 -12.96 11.19
CA ARG A 488 12.90 -13.00 11.73
C ARG A 488 13.88 -12.44 10.70
N GLY A 489 15.05 -11.99 11.17
CA GLY A 489 16.17 -11.61 10.34
C GLY A 489 16.30 -10.11 10.06
N ILE A 490 15.27 -9.29 10.31
CA ILE A 490 15.41 -7.83 10.29
C ILE A 490 16.08 -7.40 11.61
N HIS A 491 17.27 -6.79 11.48
CA HIS A 491 18.06 -6.34 12.62
C HIS A 491 17.75 -4.89 13.00
N SER A 492 17.88 -3.96 12.06
CA SER A 492 17.64 -2.53 12.29
C SER A 492 17.03 -1.86 11.08
N VAL A 493 16.22 -0.83 11.32
CA VAL A 493 15.57 -0.02 10.28
C VAL A 493 15.77 1.46 10.59
N TRP A 494 16.12 2.24 9.58
CA TRP A 494 16.20 3.71 9.62
C TRP A 494 15.18 4.30 8.66
N ILE A 495 14.52 5.36 9.11
CA ILE A 495 13.59 6.15 8.30
C ILE A 495 13.98 7.61 8.47
N ASN A 496 14.19 8.32 7.36
CA ASN A 496 14.65 9.71 7.37
C ASN A 496 15.88 9.90 8.29
N GLY A 497 16.83 8.95 8.23
CA GLY A 497 18.06 8.98 9.02
C GLY A 497 17.93 8.65 10.50
N LYS A 498 16.73 8.36 11.00
CA LYS A 498 16.48 8.00 12.40
C LYS A 498 16.22 6.50 12.53
N ARG A 499 16.87 5.85 13.49
CA ARG A 499 16.67 4.42 13.75
C ARG A 499 15.32 4.20 14.45
N VAL A 500 14.39 3.52 13.78
CA VAL A 500 13.03 3.19 14.26
C VAL A 500 12.93 1.78 14.81
N LEU A 501 13.78 0.87 14.35
CA LEU A 501 13.93 -0.49 14.85
C LEU A 501 15.40 -0.76 15.19
N ASP A 502 15.67 -1.35 16.35
CA ASP A 502 17.00 -1.74 16.78
C ASP A 502 16.97 -3.16 17.37
N GLN A 503 17.81 -4.06 16.83
CA GLN A 503 17.83 -5.48 17.22
C GLN A 503 16.43 -6.12 17.26
N GLY A 504 15.59 -5.81 16.26
CA GLY A 504 14.22 -6.29 16.15
C GLY A 504 13.21 -5.64 17.11
N LYS A 505 13.59 -4.61 17.88
CA LYS A 505 12.72 -3.89 18.83
C LYS A 505 12.48 -2.46 18.38
N SER A 506 11.24 -1.98 18.51
CA SER A 506 10.91 -0.58 18.24
C SER A 506 11.67 0.34 19.20
N THR A 507 12.17 1.45 18.66
CA THR A 507 12.82 2.52 19.44
C THR A 507 11.83 3.58 19.94
N GLY A 508 10.59 3.57 19.47
CA GLY A 508 9.57 4.58 19.75
C GLY A 508 9.75 5.90 19.01
N VAL A 509 10.77 6.02 18.12
CA VAL A 509 11.00 7.24 17.32
C VAL A 509 10.04 7.25 16.13
N LEU A 510 9.41 8.41 15.86
CA LEU A 510 8.38 8.59 14.84
C LEU A 510 8.82 9.63 13.78
N PRO A 511 9.78 9.31 12.90
CA PRO A 511 10.36 10.25 11.93
C PRO A 511 9.66 10.24 10.57
N GLY A 512 8.65 9.40 10.40
CA GLY A 512 7.92 9.25 9.16
C GLY A 512 7.13 10.51 8.78
N ARG A 513 6.76 10.59 7.53
CA ARG A 513 5.99 11.73 6.99
C ARG A 513 5.13 11.33 5.81
N VAL A 514 4.15 12.14 5.48
CA VAL A 514 3.44 12.05 4.21
C VAL A 514 4.36 12.58 3.10
N LEU A 515 4.60 11.74 2.09
CA LEU A 515 5.42 12.08 0.93
C LEU A 515 4.53 12.68 -0.16
N LEU A 516 4.82 13.90 -0.56
CA LEU A 516 4.09 14.58 -1.62
C LEU A 516 4.93 14.60 -2.90
N LYS A 517 4.31 14.29 -4.03
CA LYS A 517 4.97 14.15 -5.34
C LYS A 517 5.75 15.41 -5.77
N ASN A 518 5.29 16.58 -5.31
CA ASN A 518 5.84 17.87 -5.70
C ASN A 518 6.93 18.39 -4.75
N GLN A 519 7.36 17.58 -3.77
CA GLN A 519 8.42 17.93 -2.79
C GLN A 519 9.77 17.32 -3.13
#